data_7d6b40d34c950cf68c5bf65a5eb2d209
#
_entry.id   7d6b40d34c950cf68c5bf65a5eb2d209
#
_cell.length_a   1.000
_cell.length_b   1.000
_cell.length_c   1.000
_cell.angle_alpha   90.00
_cell.angle_beta   90.00
_cell.angle_gamma   90.00
#
_symmetry.space_group_name_H-M   'P 1'
#
loop_
_entity.id
_entity.type
_entity.pdbx_description
1 polymer ?
#
loop_
_entity_poly.entity_id
_entity_poly.type
_entity_poly.pdbx_seq_one_letter_code
_entity_poly.pdbx_strand_id
1 'polypeptide(L)'
;MPFWSTNFGEDVTLNDPKRKFRFTVEFQGVAAAIGGAVLWYAKTVTKPSFQIAAAEHKYLNHTFYYPGSVTWQDVSVTLVDPVDPDMTATLSDIVVSSGYSPPADTNSLTTMSKAKAAGALGTVIITQIDAEGKPLEQWTLWNSFMTEVKYGDLEYGGDDLSEMSVTLKYDWARV
;
A
#
# COMPACT_ATOMS: atom_id res chain seq x y z
N MET A 1 32.62 -0.75 11.04
CA MET A 1 33.06 -0.76 9.63
C MET A 1 32.32 0.37 8.90
N PRO A 2 33.01 1.20 8.13
CA PRO A 2 32.29 2.22 7.37
C PRO A 2 31.39 1.56 6.33
N PHE A 3 30.18 2.05 6.19
CA PHE A 3 29.12 1.54 5.30
C PHE A 3 29.54 1.50 3.81
N TRP A 4 30.59 2.26 3.46
CA TRP A 4 31.10 2.42 2.09
C TRP A 4 32.49 1.77 1.88
N SER A 5 33.00 0.99 2.82
CA SER A 5 34.32 0.40 2.63
C SER A 5 34.27 -0.67 1.54
N THR A 6 34.72 -0.29 0.36
CA THR A 6 35.16 -1.23 -0.68
C THR A 6 36.52 -1.77 -0.25
N ASN A 7 36.56 -2.88 0.47
CA ASN A 7 37.80 -3.65 0.57
C ASN A 7 38.01 -4.37 -0.77
N PHE A 8 39.06 -4.01 -1.48
CA PHE A 8 39.51 -4.69 -2.70
C PHE A 8 40.33 -5.94 -2.38
N GLY A 9 39.74 -6.89 -1.65
CA GLY A 9 40.33 -8.20 -1.38
C GLY A 9 39.47 -9.31 -2.01
N GLU A 10 40.04 -10.46 -2.29
CA GLU A 10 39.49 -11.53 -3.12
C GLU A 10 38.10 -12.11 -2.74
N ASP A 11 37.45 -11.62 -1.66
CA ASP A 11 36.14 -12.11 -1.19
C ASP A 11 35.15 -10.95 -0.87
N VAL A 12 35.11 -9.90 -1.68
CA VAL A 12 34.25 -8.75 -1.42
C VAL A 12 32.92 -8.88 -2.15
N THR A 13 31.95 -9.39 -1.48
CA THR A 13 30.53 -9.14 -1.82
C THR A 13 30.25 -7.65 -1.63
N LEU A 14 30.14 -6.90 -2.72
CA LEU A 14 29.62 -5.54 -2.74
C LEU A 14 28.14 -5.61 -2.32
N ASN A 15 27.85 -5.29 -1.07
CA ASN A 15 26.47 -5.22 -0.59
C ASN A 15 25.82 -3.93 -1.13
N ASP A 16 25.10 -4.04 -2.24
CA ASP A 16 24.34 -2.90 -2.78
C ASP A 16 23.18 -2.58 -1.84
N PRO A 17 23.04 -1.32 -1.39
CA PRO A 17 21.90 -0.93 -0.55
C PRO A 17 20.58 -0.98 -1.33
N LYS A 18 19.51 -1.32 -0.65
CA LYS A 18 18.16 -1.30 -1.23
C LYS A 18 17.83 0.09 -1.78
N ARG A 19 17.36 0.15 -3.03
CA ARG A 19 16.99 1.40 -3.70
C ARG A 19 15.50 1.67 -3.60
N LYS A 20 15.11 2.93 -3.36
CA LYS A 20 13.71 3.34 -3.21
C LYS A 20 12.87 3.16 -4.47
N PHE A 21 13.48 3.28 -5.65
CA PHE A 21 12.78 3.24 -6.94
C PHE A 21 12.56 1.81 -7.48
N ARG A 22 13.08 0.78 -6.80
CA ARG A 22 12.94 -0.62 -7.22
C ARG A 22 11.86 -1.31 -6.39
N PHE A 23 10.61 -1.17 -6.80
CA PHE A 23 9.49 -1.81 -6.13
C PHE A 23 8.35 -2.11 -7.10
N THR A 24 7.49 -3.03 -6.70
CA THR A 24 6.22 -3.35 -7.36
C THR A 24 5.10 -3.38 -6.32
N VAL A 25 3.90 -3.01 -6.74
CA VAL A 25 2.67 -3.11 -5.93
C VAL A 25 1.68 -3.97 -6.69
N GLU A 26 1.08 -4.95 -6.03
CA GLU A 26 0.11 -5.86 -6.61
C GLU A 26 -1.17 -5.87 -5.76
N PHE A 27 -2.31 -5.69 -6.40
CA PHE A 27 -3.63 -5.84 -5.81
C PHE A 27 -4.27 -7.10 -6.40
N GLN A 28 -4.35 -8.18 -5.65
CA GLN A 28 -4.79 -9.49 -6.17
C GLN A 28 -6.24 -9.50 -6.62
N GLY A 29 -7.13 -8.73 -5.98
CA GLY A 29 -8.51 -8.58 -6.41
C GLY A 29 -8.66 -7.87 -7.75
N VAL A 30 -7.87 -6.83 -7.98
CA VAL A 30 -7.80 -6.07 -9.23
C VAL A 30 -7.11 -6.87 -10.33
N ALA A 31 -6.04 -7.59 -9.99
CA ALA A 31 -5.31 -8.44 -10.93
C ALA A 31 -6.22 -9.49 -11.57
N ALA A 32 -7.17 -10.03 -10.83
CA ALA A 32 -8.17 -10.97 -11.37
C ALA A 32 -9.12 -10.29 -12.38
N ALA A 33 -9.45 -9.02 -12.19
CA ALA A 33 -10.33 -8.26 -13.08
C ALA A 33 -9.62 -7.77 -14.36
N ILE A 34 -8.32 -7.47 -14.28
CA ILE A 34 -7.52 -6.90 -15.39
C ILE A 34 -6.60 -7.94 -16.05
N GLY A 35 -6.73 -9.23 -15.72
CA GLY A 35 -5.93 -10.30 -16.33
C GLY A 35 -4.55 -10.50 -15.71
N GLY A 36 -4.36 -10.19 -14.43
CA GLY A 36 -3.14 -10.53 -13.68
C GLY A 36 -1.99 -9.51 -13.80
N ALA A 37 -2.29 -8.28 -14.18
CA ALA A 37 -1.26 -7.26 -14.32
C ALA A 37 -0.72 -6.78 -12.95
N VAL A 38 0.58 -6.94 -12.74
CA VAL A 38 1.32 -6.20 -11.73
C VAL A 38 1.13 -4.72 -12.01
N LEU A 39 0.68 -3.93 -11.00
CA LEU A 39 0.45 -2.51 -11.19
C LEU A 39 1.79 -1.75 -11.27
N TRP A 40 2.41 -1.73 -12.43
CA TRP A 40 3.58 -0.90 -12.73
C TRP A 40 3.25 0.61 -12.72
N TYR A 41 1.97 0.96 -12.67
CA TYR A 41 1.48 2.34 -12.56
C TYR A 41 1.68 2.97 -11.18
N ALA A 42 2.12 2.20 -10.19
CA ALA A 42 2.39 2.75 -8.87
C ALA A 42 3.62 3.67 -8.91
N LYS A 43 3.41 4.98 -8.69
CA LYS A 43 4.46 5.98 -8.62
C LYS A 43 5.13 6.00 -7.25
N THR A 44 4.32 5.95 -6.20
CA THR A 44 4.81 5.91 -4.82
C THR A 44 3.99 4.95 -3.98
N VAL A 45 4.62 4.34 -2.98
CA VAL A 45 3.96 3.53 -1.96
C VAL A 45 4.63 3.74 -0.61
N THR A 46 3.81 3.88 0.42
CA THR A 46 4.30 3.91 1.81
C THR A 46 4.42 2.47 2.32
N LYS A 47 5.59 2.09 2.86
CA LYS A 47 5.73 0.78 3.49
C LYS A 47 4.88 0.68 4.75
N PRO A 48 4.35 -0.52 5.06
CA PRO A 48 3.64 -0.75 6.31
C PRO A 48 4.46 -0.37 7.52
N SER A 49 3.83 0.28 8.48
CA SER A 49 4.44 0.63 9.76
C SER A 49 3.46 0.39 10.90
N PHE A 50 3.99 0.17 12.09
CA PHE A 50 3.17 -0.03 13.28
C PHE A 50 3.70 0.80 14.45
N GLN A 51 2.84 1.06 15.39
CA GLN A 51 3.14 1.74 16.64
C GLN A 51 2.72 0.85 17.80
N ILE A 52 3.57 0.76 18.82
CA ILE A 52 3.29 0.05 20.05
C ILE A 52 2.97 1.08 21.12
N ALA A 53 1.79 1.00 21.72
CA ALA A 53 1.43 1.84 22.86
C ALA A 53 2.28 1.47 24.08
N ALA A 54 2.62 2.45 24.90
CA ALA A 54 3.33 2.22 26.16
C ALA A 54 2.40 2.58 27.33
N ALA A 55 2.20 1.63 28.23
CA ALA A 55 1.53 1.88 29.51
C ALA A 55 2.56 2.31 30.54
N GLU A 56 2.30 3.43 31.21
CA GLU A 56 3.18 3.97 32.25
C GLU A 56 2.73 3.50 33.63
N HIS A 57 3.68 3.07 34.46
CA HIS A 57 3.49 2.84 35.87
C HIS A 57 4.49 3.70 36.67
N LYS A 58 3.96 4.60 37.48
CA LYS A 58 4.77 5.49 38.37
C LYS A 58 4.85 4.89 39.75
N TYR A 59 6.07 4.73 40.24
CA TYR A 59 6.35 4.32 41.60
C TYR A 59 7.42 5.23 42.18
N LEU A 60 7.05 6.00 43.21
CA LEU A 60 7.88 7.06 43.80
C LEU A 60 8.35 8.06 42.73
N ASN A 61 9.67 8.24 42.55
CA ASN A 61 10.26 9.13 41.54
C ASN A 61 10.64 8.41 40.22
N HIS A 62 10.22 7.15 40.06
CA HIS A 62 10.54 6.35 38.86
C HIS A 62 9.31 6.05 38.05
N THR A 63 9.46 6.10 36.73
CA THR A 63 8.44 5.69 35.77
C THR A 63 8.89 4.43 35.03
N PHE A 64 8.04 3.42 35.04
CA PHE A 64 8.26 2.15 34.33
C PHE A 64 7.31 2.09 33.14
N TYR A 65 7.79 1.59 32.00
CA TYR A 65 7.02 1.47 30.77
C TYR A 65 6.80 0.02 30.41
N TYR A 66 5.57 -0.32 30.09
CA TYR A 66 5.17 -1.65 29.65
C TYR A 66 4.61 -1.57 28.23
N PRO A 67 5.00 -2.49 27.32
CA PRO A 67 4.45 -2.53 25.96
C PRO A 67 2.96 -2.85 26.01
N GLY A 68 2.18 -2.06 25.28
CA GLY A 68 0.73 -2.18 25.16
C GLY A 68 0.31 -2.77 23.80
N SER A 69 -0.83 -2.29 23.29
CA SER A 69 -1.37 -2.72 22.01
C SER A 69 -0.55 -2.23 20.81
N VAL A 70 -0.54 -3.03 19.75
CA VAL A 70 0.06 -2.69 18.46
C VAL A 70 -1.02 -2.12 17.54
N THR A 71 -0.74 -0.96 16.93
CA THR A 71 -1.62 -0.32 15.93
C THR A 71 -0.86 -0.16 14.63
N TRP A 72 -1.40 -0.71 13.55
CA TRP A 72 -0.87 -0.55 12.20
C TRP A 72 -1.30 0.79 11.61
N GLN A 73 -0.36 1.45 10.92
CA GLN A 73 -0.60 2.72 10.24
C GLN A 73 -1.08 2.48 8.82
N ASP A 74 -1.88 3.41 8.29
CA ASP A 74 -2.42 3.32 6.94
C ASP A 74 -1.29 3.35 5.89
N VAL A 75 -1.51 2.67 4.77
CA VAL A 75 -0.60 2.66 3.62
C VAL A 75 -1.22 3.51 2.52
N SER A 76 -0.46 4.48 2.02
CA SER A 76 -0.85 5.31 0.87
C SER A 76 -0.11 4.84 -0.39
N VAL A 77 -0.85 4.73 -1.48
CA VAL A 77 -0.35 4.38 -2.81
C VAL A 77 -0.75 5.46 -3.77
N THR A 78 0.22 6.05 -4.51
CA THR A 78 -0.06 6.96 -5.61
C THR A 78 0.09 6.20 -6.91
N LEU A 79 -0.94 6.25 -7.75
CA LEU A 79 -1.01 5.60 -9.04
C LEU A 79 -1.05 6.65 -10.14
N VAL A 80 -0.45 6.35 -11.28
CA VAL A 80 -0.66 7.11 -12.52
C VAL A 80 -1.90 6.54 -13.21
N ASP A 81 -2.76 7.40 -13.74
CA ASP A 81 -3.97 7.00 -14.45
C ASP A 81 -3.71 6.88 -15.95
N PRO A 82 -3.53 5.67 -16.49
CA PRO A 82 -3.38 5.46 -17.93
C PRO A 82 -4.73 5.53 -18.66
N VAL A 83 -4.69 5.78 -19.95
CA VAL A 83 -5.90 5.77 -20.79
C VAL A 83 -6.47 4.34 -20.91
N ASP A 84 -5.61 3.33 -20.92
CA ASP A 84 -5.98 1.92 -20.98
C ASP A 84 -4.95 1.06 -20.20
N PRO A 85 -5.37 0.27 -19.21
CA PRO A 85 -6.73 0.20 -18.62
C PRO A 85 -7.09 1.43 -17.77
N ASP A 86 -8.36 1.85 -17.81
CA ASP A 86 -8.88 2.94 -17.01
C ASP A 86 -8.88 2.58 -15.51
N MET A 87 -7.95 3.17 -14.77
CA MET A 87 -7.80 2.91 -13.34
C MET A 87 -8.90 3.58 -12.50
N THR A 88 -9.43 4.72 -12.98
CA THR A 88 -10.56 5.39 -12.32
C THR A 88 -11.81 4.50 -12.34
N ALA A 89 -12.14 3.89 -13.48
CA ALA A 89 -13.23 2.94 -13.59
C ALA A 89 -12.99 1.70 -12.71
N THR A 90 -11.77 1.16 -12.75
CA THR A 90 -11.40 -0.04 -11.97
C THR A 90 -11.54 0.21 -10.45
N LEU A 91 -11.06 1.34 -9.93
CA LEU A 91 -11.20 1.67 -8.52
C LEU A 91 -12.66 1.92 -8.12
N SER A 92 -13.45 2.53 -9.00
CA SER A 92 -14.89 2.70 -8.80
C SER A 92 -15.60 1.34 -8.72
N ASP A 93 -15.27 0.41 -9.59
CA ASP A 93 -15.84 -0.96 -9.59
C ASP A 93 -15.49 -1.73 -8.32
N ILE A 94 -14.29 -1.54 -7.76
CA ILE A 94 -13.91 -2.12 -6.46
C ILE A 94 -14.81 -1.56 -5.35
N VAL A 95 -15.11 -0.26 -5.35
CA VAL A 95 -16.01 0.35 -4.36
C VAL A 95 -17.41 -0.24 -4.47
N VAL A 96 -17.92 -0.40 -5.70
CA VAL A 96 -19.23 -1.03 -5.93
C VAL A 96 -19.22 -2.50 -5.49
N SER A 97 -18.18 -3.26 -5.83
CA SER A 97 -18.00 -4.66 -5.41
C SER A 97 -17.88 -4.81 -3.89
N SER A 98 -17.36 -3.78 -3.20
CA SER A 98 -17.32 -3.72 -1.74
C SER A 98 -18.70 -3.58 -1.08
N GLY A 99 -19.73 -3.31 -1.87
CA GLY A 99 -21.13 -3.25 -1.45
C GLY A 99 -21.70 -1.84 -1.36
N TYR A 100 -20.97 -0.82 -1.75
CA TYR A 100 -21.46 0.56 -1.86
C TYR A 100 -21.75 0.89 -3.31
N SER A 101 -23.02 1.19 -3.63
CA SER A 101 -23.43 1.74 -4.90
C SER A 101 -24.02 3.13 -4.66
N PRO A 102 -23.60 4.18 -5.42
CA PRO A 102 -24.26 5.46 -5.35
C PRO A 102 -25.77 5.29 -5.60
N PRO A 103 -26.65 5.76 -4.69
CA PRO A 103 -28.06 5.53 -4.82
C PRO A 103 -28.66 6.26 -6.02
N ALA A 104 -29.37 5.54 -6.86
CA ALA A 104 -30.17 6.13 -7.94
C ALA A 104 -31.48 6.74 -7.42
N ASP A 105 -32.01 6.20 -6.32
CA ASP A 105 -33.19 6.67 -5.61
C ASP A 105 -33.09 6.40 -4.10
N THR A 106 -34.06 6.91 -3.33
CA THR A 106 -34.07 6.78 -1.86
C THR A 106 -34.29 5.36 -1.34
N ASN A 107 -34.63 4.41 -2.21
CA ASN A 107 -34.93 3.01 -1.83
C ASN A 107 -33.74 2.08 -2.10
N SER A 108 -32.68 2.56 -2.77
CA SER A 108 -31.51 1.76 -3.16
C SER A 108 -30.27 2.04 -2.30
N LEU A 109 -30.45 2.21 -0.99
CA LEU A 109 -29.35 2.45 -0.06
C LEU A 109 -28.61 1.16 0.26
N THR A 110 -27.31 1.14 -0.04
CA THR A 110 -26.43 -0.01 0.24
C THR A 110 -25.28 0.41 1.14
N THR A 111 -24.73 -0.55 1.90
CA THR A 111 -23.58 -0.34 2.79
C THR A 111 -22.49 -1.34 2.53
N MET A 112 -21.25 -0.95 2.81
CA MET A 112 -20.09 -1.84 2.73
C MET A 112 -20.07 -2.82 3.90
N SER A 113 -19.55 -4.03 3.65
CA SER A 113 -19.14 -4.95 4.70
C SER A 113 -17.65 -5.24 4.62
N LYS A 114 -17.01 -5.54 5.76
CA LYS A 114 -15.56 -5.85 5.79
C LYS A 114 -15.21 -7.02 4.88
N ALA A 115 -16.02 -8.08 4.87
CA ALA A 115 -15.78 -9.25 4.04
C ALA A 115 -15.84 -8.92 2.53
N LYS A 116 -16.81 -8.12 2.09
CA LYS A 116 -16.92 -7.70 0.70
C LYS A 116 -15.81 -6.72 0.31
N ALA A 117 -15.49 -5.75 1.18
CA ALA A 117 -14.46 -4.76 0.91
C ALA A 117 -13.06 -5.41 0.80
N ALA A 118 -12.71 -6.30 1.74
CA ALA A 118 -11.46 -7.04 1.69
C ALA A 118 -11.43 -8.04 0.51
N GLY A 119 -12.57 -8.64 0.16
CA GLY A 119 -12.67 -9.54 -1.00
C GLY A 119 -12.55 -8.82 -2.35
N ALA A 120 -13.10 -7.62 -2.46
CA ALA A 120 -13.04 -6.82 -3.69
C ALA A 120 -11.63 -6.31 -4.00
N LEU A 121 -10.90 -5.84 -3.00
CA LEU A 121 -9.52 -5.40 -3.16
C LEU A 121 -8.55 -6.59 -3.22
N GLY A 122 -8.86 -7.67 -2.50
CA GLY A 122 -7.98 -8.83 -2.34
C GLY A 122 -6.79 -8.54 -1.44
N THR A 123 -5.78 -9.39 -1.54
CA THR A 123 -4.52 -9.21 -0.81
C THR A 123 -3.65 -8.19 -1.54
N VAL A 124 -3.08 -7.25 -0.80
CA VAL A 124 -2.14 -6.28 -1.34
C VAL A 124 -0.72 -6.71 -1.03
N ILE A 125 0.12 -6.76 -2.04
CA ILE A 125 1.51 -7.18 -1.95
C ILE A 125 2.41 -6.04 -2.43
N ILE A 126 3.35 -5.63 -1.57
CA ILE A 126 4.37 -4.62 -1.88
C ILE A 126 5.71 -5.34 -1.89
N THR A 127 6.34 -5.41 -3.06
CA THR A 127 7.62 -6.11 -3.23
C THR A 127 8.72 -5.12 -3.58
N GLN A 128 9.81 -5.17 -2.83
CA GLN A 128 11.05 -4.48 -3.18
C GLN A 128 11.96 -5.45 -3.93
N ILE A 129 12.50 -5.03 -5.07
CA ILE A 129 13.29 -5.86 -5.98
C ILE A 129 14.74 -5.38 -6.07
N ASP A 130 15.63 -6.28 -6.47
CA ASP A 130 17.04 -5.98 -6.77
C ASP A 130 17.23 -5.43 -8.20
N ALA A 131 18.48 -5.37 -8.65
CA ALA A 131 18.85 -4.90 -9.98
C ALA A 131 18.40 -5.86 -11.11
N GLU A 132 18.29 -7.13 -10.80
CA GLU A 132 17.90 -8.22 -11.70
C GLU A 132 16.39 -8.51 -11.65
N GLY A 133 15.62 -7.76 -10.85
CA GLY A 133 14.19 -7.93 -10.69
C GLY A 133 13.78 -9.04 -9.70
N LYS A 134 14.72 -9.59 -8.93
CA LYS A 134 14.41 -10.59 -7.90
C LYS A 134 13.86 -9.93 -6.65
N PRO A 135 12.87 -10.55 -5.98
CA PRO A 135 12.31 -10.02 -4.76
C PRO A 135 13.34 -10.05 -3.61
N LEU A 136 13.57 -8.91 -2.98
CA LEU A 136 14.42 -8.76 -1.78
C LEU A 136 13.59 -8.75 -0.51
N GLU A 137 12.42 -8.13 -0.56
CA GLU A 137 11.53 -7.94 0.58
C GLU A 137 10.10 -7.86 0.06
N GLN A 138 9.21 -8.63 0.65
CA GLN A 138 7.82 -8.68 0.24
C GLN A 138 6.91 -8.46 1.45
N TRP A 139 6.11 -7.40 1.40
CA TRP A 139 5.11 -7.10 2.39
C TRP A 139 3.74 -7.53 1.91
N THR A 140 3.05 -8.34 2.69
CA THR A 140 1.68 -8.77 2.43
C THR A 140 0.74 -8.11 3.43
N LEU A 141 -0.25 -7.35 2.94
CA LEU A 141 -1.28 -6.69 3.74
C LEU A 141 -2.52 -7.59 3.80
N TRP A 142 -2.93 -7.95 5.01
CA TRP A 142 -4.08 -8.82 5.23
C TRP A 142 -5.35 -8.05 5.52
N ASN A 143 -6.47 -8.51 4.89
CA ASN A 143 -7.80 -7.91 5.00
C ASN A 143 -7.78 -6.41 4.69
N SER A 144 -7.05 -6.05 3.66
CA SER A 144 -6.92 -4.65 3.23
C SER A 144 -8.19 -4.17 2.52
N PHE A 145 -8.53 -2.92 2.74
CA PHE A 145 -9.62 -2.23 2.06
C PHE A 145 -9.28 -0.75 1.89
N MET A 146 -9.91 -0.11 0.93
CA MET A 146 -9.72 1.30 0.67
C MET A 146 -10.53 2.14 1.64
N THR A 147 -9.88 3.16 2.25
CA THR A 147 -10.52 4.15 3.12
C THR A 147 -10.69 5.49 2.43
N GLU A 148 -9.83 5.80 1.48
CA GLU A 148 -9.87 7.04 0.73
C GLU A 148 -9.36 6.80 -0.69
N VAL A 149 -10.03 7.40 -1.67
CA VAL A 149 -9.60 7.47 -3.06
C VAL A 149 -9.72 8.91 -3.50
N LYS A 150 -8.62 9.48 -4.01
CA LYS A 150 -8.58 10.81 -4.63
C LYS A 150 -8.18 10.65 -6.08
N TYR A 151 -9.03 11.10 -6.98
CA TYR A 151 -8.82 10.97 -8.42
C TYR A 151 -7.93 12.08 -9.03
N GLY A 152 -7.37 12.94 -8.16
CA GLY A 152 -6.50 14.04 -8.58
C GLY A 152 -7.26 15.25 -9.14
N ASP A 153 -6.50 16.25 -9.52
CA ASP A 153 -7.02 17.51 -10.06
C ASP A 153 -6.66 17.63 -11.54
N LEU A 154 -7.48 18.34 -12.32
CA LEU A 154 -7.26 18.61 -13.74
C LEU A 154 -6.99 20.10 -13.95
N GLU A 155 -5.91 20.42 -14.65
CA GLU A 155 -5.49 21.79 -14.94
C GLU A 155 -5.07 21.95 -16.41
N TYR A 156 -5.59 22.98 -17.09
CA TYR A 156 -5.24 23.25 -18.49
C TYR A 156 -3.81 23.74 -18.71
N GLY A 157 -3.17 24.27 -17.65
CA GLY A 157 -1.82 24.83 -17.72
C GLY A 157 -0.70 23.83 -17.38
N GLY A 158 -1.04 22.63 -16.94
CA GLY A 158 -0.11 21.60 -16.49
C GLY A 158 0.15 20.53 -17.55
N ASP A 159 1.41 20.13 -17.66
CA ASP A 159 1.88 19.05 -18.56
C ASP A 159 2.11 17.73 -17.79
N ASP A 160 1.73 17.69 -16.51
CA ASP A 160 1.93 16.55 -15.63
C ASP A 160 0.94 15.41 -15.90
N LEU A 161 1.38 14.19 -15.57
CA LEU A 161 0.52 13.02 -15.67
C LEU A 161 -0.60 13.08 -14.64
N SER A 162 -1.80 12.63 -15.03
CA SER A 162 -2.90 12.45 -14.08
C SER A 162 -2.54 11.40 -13.05
N GLU A 163 -2.66 11.77 -11.76
CA GLU A 163 -2.32 10.91 -10.63
C GLU A 163 -3.53 10.74 -9.73
N MET A 164 -3.67 9.56 -9.17
CA MET A 164 -4.66 9.27 -8.14
C MET A 164 -3.99 8.71 -6.90
N SER A 165 -4.56 8.98 -5.74
CA SER A 165 -4.06 8.43 -4.49
C SER A 165 -5.11 7.56 -3.81
N VAL A 166 -4.66 6.42 -3.32
CA VAL A 166 -5.47 5.43 -2.60
C VAL A 166 -4.87 5.22 -1.22
N THR A 167 -5.68 5.37 -0.18
CA THR A 167 -5.30 5.06 1.19
C THR A 167 -5.91 3.73 1.60
N LEU A 168 -5.06 2.83 2.07
CA LEU A 168 -5.41 1.47 2.45
C LEU A 168 -5.33 1.30 3.96
N LYS A 169 -6.34 0.67 4.52
CA LYS A 169 -6.35 0.17 5.88
C LYS A 169 -6.35 -1.35 5.86
N TYR A 170 -5.67 -1.95 6.82
CA TYR A 170 -5.49 -3.41 6.90
C TYR A 170 -5.39 -3.84 8.35
N ASP A 171 -5.57 -5.13 8.62
CA ASP A 171 -5.53 -5.66 9.99
C ASP A 171 -4.09 -5.84 10.47
N TRP A 172 -3.22 -6.43 9.64
CA TRP A 172 -1.78 -6.61 9.89
C TRP A 172 -1.01 -6.80 8.60
N ALA A 173 0.30 -6.63 8.66
CA ALA A 173 1.21 -6.92 7.56
C ALA A 173 2.26 -7.96 7.96
N ARG A 174 2.75 -8.70 6.97
CA ARG A 174 3.88 -9.64 7.11
C ARG A 174 4.94 -9.36 6.05
N VAL A 175 6.18 -9.54 6.45
CA VAL A 175 7.35 -9.57 5.56
C VAL A 175 7.61 -10.97 5.11
#